data_9ed4fec0f017eee90381c4b866f65dc4
#
_entry.id   9ed4fec0f017eee90381c4b866f65dc4
#
_cell.length_a   1.000
_cell.length_b   1.000
_cell.length_c   1.000
_cell.angle_alpha   90.00
_cell.angle_beta   90.00
_cell.angle_gamma   90.00
#
_symmetry.space_group_name_H-M   'P 1'
#
loop_
_entity.id
_entity.type
_entity.pdbx_description
1 polymer ?
#
loop_
_entity_poly.entity_id
_entity_poly.type
_entity_poly.pdbx_seq_one_letter_code
_entity_poly.pdbx_strand_id
1 'polypeptide(L)'
;MAEVLTGARIFDGARFLDGHALVIEAGEIAAILPEAEAPAKGRRAVPGILAPAFLDLQVNGGGGLMLDGTTDLDGLRRICAAHRALGTAGVLPTLITDTPKATAHVIALGIAAAEAQVPGFLGLHLEGPHLDPRRKGAHDPALIRPMTDEDLARLCDAARRLPALMVTLAPEAASPQQIAALAGAGAVVSLGHSDCSHDEAQAAFAAGARCATHLFNAMSQIGNRAPGLAGAVLAGKPGAGLIADGIHVHPAVMRLALGARPEGIFLVTDCMAFAGTDLTEMELGGRKVLRRDGRLTLADGTLAGADLTLPQAIAVLVRQVGIAPERALRMASAIPAALLGLQDRYGTLAPGRPADLVLLDEDFALREHRLSP
;
A
#
# COMPACT_ATOMS: atom_id res chain seq x y z
N MET A 1 23.85 23.78 -3.63
CA MET A 1 23.27 24.99 -3.02
C MET A 1 22.04 24.53 -2.26
N ALA A 2 21.84 25.07 -1.05
CA ALA A 2 20.64 24.77 -0.28
C ALA A 2 19.37 25.27 -0.99
N GLU A 3 18.32 24.48 -1.02
CA GLU A 3 16.95 24.89 -1.37
C GLU A 3 16.18 25.06 -0.07
N VAL A 4 15.44 26.17 0.06
CA VAL A 4 14.69 26.51 1.27
C VAL A 4 13.23 26.65 0.91
N LEU A 5 12.39 25.67 1.27
CA LEU A 5 10.94 25.67 1.02
C LEU A 5 10.23 26.40 2.16
N THR A 6 9.41 27.40 1.82
CA THR A 6 8.71 28.28 2.79
C THR A 6 7.22 28.40 2.43
N GLY A 7 6.40 28.87 3.38
CA GLY A 7 4.98 29.17 3.15
C GLY A 7 4.05 27.95 3.16
N ALA A 8 4.58 26.73 3.34
CA ALA A 8 3.78 25.53 3.51
C ALA A 8 3.56 25.21 4.99
N ARG A 9 2.46 24.50 5.28
CA ARG A 9 2.35 23.74 6.52
C ARG A 9 3.14 22.44 6.36
N ILE A 10 4.14 22.20 7.19
CA ILE A 10 4.99 21.02 7.11
C ILE A 10 4.42 19.93 8.01
N PHE A 11 4.02 18.80 7.43
CA PHE A 11 3.73 17.58 8.20
C PHE A 11 5.01 16.77 8.31
N ASP A 12 5.57 16.65 9.52
CA ASP A 12 6.88 16.00 9.75
C ASP A 12 6.80 14.45 9.78
N GLY A 13 5.58 13.90 9.70
CA GLY A 13 5.29 12.45 9.86
C GLY A 13 4.54 12.14 11.16
N ALA A 14 4.47 13.11 12.09
CA ALA A 14 3.76 13.00 13.35
C ALA A 14 2.76 14.15 13.55
N ARG A 15 3.16 15.39 13.25
CA ARG A 15 2.41 16.63 13.50
C ARG A 15 2.67 17.67 12.42
N PHE A 16 1.80 18.66 12.35
CA PHE A 16 2.05 19.85 11.56
C PHE A 16 2.97 20.86 12.29
N LEU A 17 3.82 21.47 11.50
CA LEU A 17 4.72 22.58 11.88
C LEU A 17 4.33 23.79 11.03
N ASP A 18 3.63 24.75 11.64
CA ASP A 18 3.24 26.01 10.99
C ASP A 18 4.37 27.03 11.13
N GLY A 19 4.57 27.89 10.11
CA GLY A 19 5.60 28.94 10.11
C GLY A 19 7.03 28.39 10.09
N HIS A 20 7.24 27.18 9.60
CA HIS A 20 8.55 26.55 9.45
C HIS A 20 8.97 26.46 7.99
N ALA A 21 10.28 26.47 7.76
CA ALA A 21 10.90 26.20 6.48
C ALA A 21 11.56 24.82 6.48
N LEU A 22 11.53 24.16 5.34
CA LEU A 22 12.29 22.94 5.06
C LEU A 22 13.53 23.29 4.24
N VAL A 23 14.72 22.98 4.77
CA VAL A 23 16.01 23.19 4.11
C VAL A 23 16.50 21.87 3.53
N ILE A 24 16.80 21.86 2.23
CA ILE A 24 17.29 20.68 1.50
C ILE A 24 18.68 20.98 0.95
N GLU A 25 19.62 20.08 1.22
CA GLU A 25 20.98 20.11 0.70
C GLU A 25 21.37 18.75 0.13
N ALA A 26 21.95 18.72 -1.05
CA ALA A 26 22.39 17.49 -1.73
C ALA A 26 21.33 16.37 -1.81
N GLY A 27 20.03 16.73 -1.84
CA GLY A 27 18.94 15.76 -1.89
C GLY A 27 18.44 15.26 -0.54
N GLU A 28 19.05 15.72 0.56
CA GLU A 28 18.68 15.36 1.93
C GLU A 28 18.08 16.56 2.67
N ILE A 29 17.25 16.28 3.66
CA ILE A 29 16.71 17.29 4.57
C ILE A 29 17.84 17.71 5.51
N ALA A 30 18.31 18.97 5.38
CA ALA A 30 19.33 19.53 6.25
C ALA A 30 18.73 20.04 7.57
N ALA A 31 17.56 20.70 7.51
CA ALA A 31 16.88 21.21 8.69
C ALA A 31 15.38 21.45 8.44
N ILE A 32 14.60 21.45 9.53
CA ILE A 32 13.27 22.04 9.62
C ILE A 32 13.32 23.04 10.77
N LEU A 33 13.11 24.33 10.48
CA LEU A 33 13.31 25.41 11.46
C LEU A 33 12.31 26.55 11.21
N PRO A 34 12.09 27.43 12.19
CA PRO A 34 11.23 28.59 11.99
C PRO A 34 11.65 29.41 10.75
N GLU A 35 10.70 29.86 9.95
CA GLU A 35 11.01 30.59 8.70
C GLU A 35 11.88 31.84 8.93
N ALA A 36 11.76 32.48 10.09
CA ALA A 36 12.57 33.65 10.44
C ALA A 36 14.07 33.32 10.60
N GLU A 37 14.38 32.05 10.93
CA GLU A 37 15.75 31.57 11.15
C GLU A 37 16.33 30.92 9.89
N ALA A 38 15.48 30.66 8.88
CA ALA A 38 15.88 29.97 7.66
C ALA A 38 16.78 30.85 6.77
N PRO A 39 17.75 30.24 6.05
CA PRO A 39 18.61 30.97 5.13
C PRO A 39 17.81 31.82 4.14
N ALA A 40 18.23 33.07 3.93
CA ALA A 40 17.57 33.99 2.97
C ALA A 40 17.79 33.56 1.51
N LYS A 41 18.94 32.93 1.24
CA LYS A 41 19.31 32.46 -0.11
C LYS A 41 18.69 31.10 -0.41
N GLY A 42 18.18 30.93 -1.63
CA GLY A 42 17.61 29.66 -2.10
C GLY A 42 16.14 29.45 -1.69
N ARG A 43 15.46 30.50 -1.19
CA ARG A 43 14.05 30.44 -0.79
C ARG A 43 13.13 30.25 -2.02
N ARG A 44 12.19 29.32 -1.88
CA ARG A 44 11.06 29.11 -2.79
C ARG A 44 9.78 28.98 -1.96
N ALA A 45 8.83 29.86 -2.21
CA ALA A 45 7.51 29.78 -1.58
C ALA A 45 6.70 28.64 -2.23
N VAL A 46 6.14 27.76 -1.40
CA VAL A 46 5.37 26.59 -1.80
C VAL A 46 4.10 26.51 -0.93
N PRO A 47 3.04 27.24 -1.27
CA PRO A 47 1.82 27.23 -0.47
C PRO A 47 1.15 25.85 -0.52
N GLY A 48 0.63 25.40 0.62
CA GLY A 48 -0.04 24.10 0.76
C GLY A 48 0.52 23.27 1.91
N ILE A 49 0.52 21.96 1.74
CA ILE A 49 1.00 20.99 2.74
C ILE A 49 2.21 20.24 2.18
N LEU A 50 3.37 20.41 2.82
CA LEU A 50 4.52 19.54 2.59
C LEU A 50 4.41 18.32 3.52
N ALA A 51 4.50 17.13 2.96
CA ALA A 51 4.43 15.88 3.69
C ALA A 51 5.48 14.88 3.19
N PRO A 52 5.86 13.87 3.99
CA PRO A 52 6.63 12.73 3.47
C PRO A 52 5.91 12.11 2.27
N ALA A 53 6.65 11.74 1.24
CA ALA A 53 6.09 11.00 0.12
C ALA A 53 5.51 9.64 0.59
N PHE A 54 4.52 9.15 -0.13
CA PHE A 54 3.68 8.04 0.29
C PHE A 54 4.31 6.68 -0.01
N LEU A 55 3.81 5.64 0.67
CA LEU A 55 4.10 4.24 0.38
C LEU A 55 2.79 3.50 0.12
N ASP A 56 2.75 2.70 -0.95
CA ASP A 56 1.60 1.88 -1.30
C ASP A 56 1.97 0.40 -1.35
N LEU A 57 1.38 -0.38 -0.45
CA LEU A 57 1.74 -1.78 -0.26
C LEU A 57 0.89 -2.74 -1.09
N GLN A 58 0.01 -2.22 -1.93
CA GLN A 58 -0.83 -3.04 -2.81
C GLN A 58 -1.16 -2.29 -4.10
N VAL A 59 -0.41 -2.60 -5.17
CA VAL A 59 -0.58 -2.02 -6.51
C VAL A 59 -0.47 -3.13 -7.56
N ASN A 60 -1.59 -3.53 -8.16
CA ASN A 60 -1.64 -4.66 -9.12
C ASN A 60 -1.05 -4.29 -10.49
N GLY A 61 -0.85 -2.99 -10.73
CA GLY A 61 -0.30 -2.47 -11.96
C GLY A 61 -0.18 -0.96 -11.95
N GLY A 62 0.15 -0.40 -13.11
CA GLY A 62 0.27 1.04 -13.33
C GLY A 62 0.87 1.34 -14.70
N GLY A 63 0.67 2.56 -15.21
CA GLY A 63 1.24 2.97 -16.50
C GLY A 63 0.75 2.14 -17.69
N GLY A 64 -0.43 1.53 -17.61
CA GLY A 64 -1.02 0.69 -18.66
C GLY A 64 -0.62 -0.79 -18.60
N LEU A 65 0.06 -1.23 -17.53
CA LEU A 65 0.50 -2.62 -17.35
C LEU A 65 -0.03 -3.19 -16.03
N MET A 66 -0.41 -4.47 -16.06
CA MET A 66 -0.56 -5.31 -14.86
C MET A 66 0.77 -6.00 -14.55
N LEU A 67 1.02 -6.30 -13.29
CA LEU A 67 2.09 -7.23 -12.93
C LEU A 67 1.58 -8.66 -13.14
N ASP A 68 2.22 -9.41 -14.02
CA ASP A 68 1.87 -10.79 -14.36
C ASP A 68 3.10 -11.63 -14.74
N GLY A 69 2.86 -12.90 -15.10
CA GLY A 69 3.92 -13.85 -15.52
C GLY A 69 4.62 -13.51 -16.84
N THR A 70 4.27 -12.41 -17.51
CA THR A 70 4.91 -11.93 -18.74
C THR A 70 5.66 -10.62 -18.56
N THR A 71 5.48 -9.96 -17.42
CA THR A 71 6.12 -8.67 -17.11
C THR A 71 7.64 -8.83 -17.05
N ASP A 72 8.35 -7.97 -17.76
CA ASP A 72 9.81 -7.85 -17.71
C ASP A 72 10.27 -6.69 -16.80
N LEU A 73 11.59 -6.50 -16.72
CA LEU A 73 12.16 -5.46 -15.84
C LEU A 73 11.75 -4.04 -16.26
N ASP A 74 11.60 -3.79 -17.55
CA ASP A 74 11.17 -2.48 -18.04
C ASP A 74 9.67 -2.24 -17.77
N GLY A 75 8.85 -3.28 -17.87
CA GLY A 75 7.47 -3.26 -17.43
C GLY A 75 7.34 -2.94 -15.95
N LEU A 76 8.15 -3.58 -15.09
CA LEU A 76 8.16 -3.29 -13.66
C LEU A 76 8.63 -1.86 -13.34
N ARG A 77 9.67 -1.37 -14.04
CA ARG A 77 10.10 0.04 -13.94
C ARG A 77 8.96 1.00 -14.30
N ARG A 78 8.22 0.70 -15.37
CA ARG A 78 7.08 1.51 -15.81
C ARG A 78 5.96 1.54 -14.77
N ILE A 79 5.64 0.40 -14.15
CA ILE A 79 4.68 0.33 -13.04
C ILE A 79 5.14 1.23 -11.89
N CYS A 80 6.37 1.05 -11.38
CA CYS A 80 6.91 1.89 -10.31
C CYS A 80 6.91 3.39 -10.67
N ALA A 81 7.33 3.74 -11.88
CA ALA A 81 7.38 5.13 -12.34
C ALA A 81 5.99 5.79 -12.38
N ALA A 82 4.94 5.05 -12.78
CA ALA A 82 3.56 5.55 -12.78
C ALA A 82 3.11 5.98 -11.37
N HIS A 83 3.41 5.16 -10.36
CA HIS A 83 3.08 5.50 -8.97
C HIS A 83 3.95 6.63 -8.41
N ARG A 84 5.22 6.69 -8.79
CA ARG A 84 6.10 7.80 -8.41
C ARG A 84 5.58 9.13 -8.94
N ALA A 85 5.05 9.16 -10.17
CA ALA A 85 4.41 10.35 -10.73
C ALA A 85 3.14 10.79 -9.97
N LEU A 86 2.54 9.88 -9.19
CA LEU A 86 1.38 10.14 -8.33
C LEU A 86 1.77 10.47 -6.86
N GLY A 87 3.06 10.72 -6.56
CA GLY A 87 3.56 11.11 -5.25
C GLY A 87 3.90 9.95 -4.32
N THR A 88 3.97 8.72 -4.84
CA THR A 88 4.31 7.52 -4.06
C THR A 88 5.80 7.23 -4.18
N ALA A 89 6.57 7.39 -3.09
CA ALA A 89 8.02 7.15 -3.07
C ALA A 89 8.37 5.68 -3.26
N GLY A 90 7.50 4.78 -2.81
CA GLY A 90 7.74 3.36 -2.92
C GLY A 90 6.48 2.51 -2.92
N VAL A 91 6.53 1.42 -3.67
CA VAL A 91 5.41 0.49 -3.85
C VAL A 91 5.83 -0.96 -3.64
N LEU A 92 4.87 -1.81 -3.28
CA LEU A 92 4.95 -3.25 -3.47
C LEU A 92 4.10 -3.63 -4.70
N PRO A 93 4.70 -3.76 -5.90
CA PRO A 93 3.98 -4.33 -7.04
C PRO A 93 3.38 -5.68 -6.67
N THR A 94 2.09 -5.85 -6.99
CA THR A 94 1.27 -6.95 -6.49
C THR A 94 0.93 -7.92 -7.60
N LEU A 95 1.34 -9.17 -7.44
CA LEU A 95 0.85 -10.27 -8.28
C LEU A 95 -0.39 -10.87 -7.61
N ILE A 96 -1.53 -10.78 -8.26
CA ILE A 96 -2.73 -11.52 -7.87
C ILE A 96 -2.56 -13.01 -8.17
N THR A 97 -3.47 -13.84 -7.69
CA THR A 97 -3.47 -15.29 -7.93
C THR A 97 -3.15 -15.65 -9.39
N ASP A 98 -2.07 -16.41 -9.57
CA ASP A 98 -1.57 -16.86 -10.87
C ASP A 98 -0.96 -18.27 -10.73
N THR A 99 -0.46 -18.80 -11.83
CA THR A 99 0.20 -20.11 -11.90
C THR A 99 1.50 -20.14 -11.10
N PRO A 100 1.96 -21.31 -10.65
CA PRO A 100 3.27 -21.45 -9.99
C PRO A 100 4.44 -20.94 -10.85
N LYS A 101 4.31 -21.04 -12.19
CA LYS A 101 5.32 -20.54 -13.14
C LYS A 101 5.36 -19.02 -13.15
N ALA A 102 4.22 -18.36 -13.21
CA ALA A 102 4.10 -16.90 -13.15
C ALA A 102 4.62 -16.36 -11.81
N THR A 103 4.23 -17.00 -10.69
CA THR A 103 4.73 -16.65 -9.35
C THR A 103 6.27 -16.74 -9.28
N ALA A 104 6.85 -17.83 -9.79
CA ALA A 104 8.30 -17.98 -9.82
C ALA A 104 8.99 -16.93 -10.70
N HIS A 105 8.40 -16.59 -11.85
CA HIS A 105 8.89 -15.53 -12.72
C HIS A 105 8.88 -14.17 -12.04
N VAL A 106 7.76 -13.79 -11.42
CA VAL A 106 7.62 -12.49 -10.74
C VAL A 106 8.55 -12.38 -9.52
N ILE A 107 8.76 -13.46 -8.78
CA ILE A 107 9.77 -13.48 -7.70
C ILE A 107 11.17 -13.22 -8.27
N ALA A 108 11.56 -13.90 -9.34
CA ALA A 108 12.87 -13.70 -10.00
C ALA A 108 13.00 -12.26 -10.54
N LEU A 109 11.93 -11.73 -11.15
CA LEU A 109 11.85 -10.35 -11.62
C LEU A 109 12.03 -9.35 -10.47
N GLY A 110 11.37 -9.56 -9.33
CA GLY A 110 11.49 -8.70 -8.15
C GLY A 110 12.93 -8.70 -7.58
N ILE A 111 13.60 -9.85 -7.57
CA ILE A 111 15.00 -9.93 -7.16
C ILE A 111 15.89 -9.13 -8.12
N ALA A 112 15.70 -9.29 -9.43
CA ALA A 112 16.43 -8.52 -10.44
C ALA A 112 16.14 -7.01 -10.34
N ALA A 113 14.92 -6.62 -9.99
CA ALA A 113 14.56 -5.22 -9.77
C ALA A 113 15.26 -4.62 -8.54
N ALA A 114 15.40 -5.41 -7.47
CA ALA A 114 16.15 -5.00 -6.28
C ALA A 114 17.65 -4.83 -6.58
N GLU A 115 18.25 -5.78 -7.30
CA GLU A 115 19.64 -5.72 -7.74
C GLU A 115 19.90 -4.53 -8.66
N ALA A 116 18.96 -4.24 -9.57
CA ALA A 116 19.00 -3.09 -10.47
C ALA A 116 18.62 -1.76 -9.78
N GLN A 117 18.30 -1.77 -8.49
CA GLN A 117 17.89 -0.60 -7.71
C GLN A 117 16.77 0.20 -8.40
N VAL A 118 15.73 -0.49 -8.89
CA VAL A 118 14.61 0.17 -9.59
C VAL A 118 13.98 1.22 -8.67
N PRO A 119 13.93 2.51 -9.09
CA PRO A 119 13.39 3.56 -8.24
C PRO A 119 11.93 3.31 -7.86
N GLY A 120 11.63 3.38 -6.56
CA GLY A 120 10.30 3.14 -6.02
C GLY A 120 9.92 1.68 -5.81
N PHE A 121 10.79 0.72 -6.17
CA PHE A 121 10.58 -0.70 -5.86
C PHE A 121 11.00 -1.00 -4.42
N LEU A 122 10.05 -1.37 -3.56
CA LEU A 122 10.32 -1.74 -2.15
C LEU A 122 10.35 -3.25 -1.93
N GLY A 123 9.93 -4.04 -2.90
CA GLY A 123 9.73 -5.47 -2.80
C GLY A 123 8.49 -5.91 -3.55
N LEU A 124 7.94 -7.05 -3.21
CA LEU A 124 6.75 -7.61 -3.85
C LEU A 124 5.61 -7.82 -2.85
N HIS A 125 4.39 -7.75 -3.35
CA HIS A 125 3.22 -8.30 -2.69
C HIS A 125 2.67 -9.46 -3.55
N LEU A 126 2.55 -10.64 -2.96
CA LEU A 126 1.94 -11.81 -3.60
C LEU A 126 0.56 -12.04 -2.97
N GLU A 127 -0.50 -11.75 -3.72
CA GLU A 127 -1.88 -11.89 -3.28
C GLU A 127 -2.47 -13.20 -3.79
N GLY A 128 -2.42 -14.21 -2.94
CA GLY A 128 -2.73 -15.59 -3.30
C GLY A 128 -1.51 -16.34 -3.88
N PRO A 129 -1.73 -17.55 -4.45
CA PRO A 129 -3.00 -18.25 -4.72
C PRO A 129 -3.61 -18.97 -3.52
N HIS A 130 -3.05 -18.84 -2.32
CA HIS A 130 -3.45 -19.55 -1.11
C HIS A 130 -4.60 -18.82 -0.41
N LEU A 131 -5.77 -18.75 -1.08
CA LEU A 131 -6.98 -18.02 -0.70
C LEU A 131 -8.14 -18.94 -0.46
N ASP A 132 -9.26 -18.41 0.05
CA ASP A 132 -10.53 -19.13 0.12
C ASP A 132 -11.37 -18.85 -1.14
N PRO A 133 -11.77 -19.87 -1.92
CA PRO A 133 -12.60 -19.69 -3.11
C PRO A 133 -13.94 -18.97 -2.83
N ARG A 134 -14.48 -19.07 -1.61
CA ARG A 134 -15.70 -18.36 -1.21
C ARG A 134 -15.52 -16.83 -1.21
N ARG A 135 -14.30 -16.36 -1.07
CA ARG A 135 -13.92 -14.95 -1.02
C ARG A 135 -12.98 -14.55 -2.15
N LYS A 136 -13.11 -15.21 -3.30
CA LYS A 136 -12.20 -15.04 -4.46
C LYS A 136 -12.11 -13.62 -5.03
N GLY A 137 -13.15 -12.78 -4.86
CA GLY A 137 -13.16 -11.47 -5.51
C GLY A 137 -12.97 -11.57 -7.03
N ALA A 138 -12.00 -10.83 -7.56
CA ALA A 138 -11.62 -10.85 -8.98
C ALA A 138 -10.62 -11.95 -9.35
N HIS A 139 -10.08 -12.72 -8.38
CA HIS A 139 -9.15 -13.82 -8.63
C HIS A 139 -9.77 -14.95 -9.43
N ASP A 140 -8.96 -15.68 -10.21
CA ASP A 140 -9.40 -16.87 -10.91
C ASP A 140 -9.55 -18.04 -9.93
N PRO A 141 -10.78 -18.56 -9.70
CA PRO A 141 -11.00 -19.63 -8.75
C PRO A 141 -10.33 -20.95 -9.15
N ALA A 142 -10.01 -21.16 -10.43
CA ALA A 142 -9.31 -22.35 -10.89
C ALA A 142 -7.85 -22.42 -10.44
N LEU A 143 -7.26 -21.28 -10.07
CA LEU A 143 -5.89 -21.17 -9.60
C LEU A 143 -5.77 -21.08 -8.08
N ILE A 144 -6.88 -20.84 -7.37
CA ILE A 144 -6.88 -20.82 -5.90
C ILE A 144 -6.67 -22.23 -5.37
N ARG A 145 -5.71 -22.37 -4.43
CA ARG A 145 -5.33 -23.67 -3.89
C ARG A 145 -4.67 -23.58 -2.53
N PRO A 146 -4.68 -24.63 -1.72
CA PRO A 146 -3.90 -24.71 -0.48
C PRO A 146 -2.40 -24.56 -0.75
N MET A 147 -1.66 -24.08 0.25
CA MET A 147 -0.21 -23.97 0.22
C MET A 147 0.44 -25.35 0.34
N THR A 148 1.32 -25.68 -0.61
CA THR A 148 2.16 -26.87 -0.55
C THR A 148 3.49 -26.57 0.12
N ASP A 149 4.25 -27.62 0.47
CA ASP A 149 5.61 -27.46 1.02
C ASP A 149 6.57 -26.80 0.00
N GLU A 150 6.36 -27.04 -1.30
CA GLU A 150 7.14 -26.39 -2.37
C GLU A 150 6.83 -24.89 -2.44
N ASP A 151 5.55 -24.51 -2.30
CA ASP A 151 5.16 -23.09 -2.24
C ASP A 151 5.79 -22.41 -1.03
N LEU A 152 5.68 -23.04 0.14
CA LEU A 152 6.28 -22.52 1.37
C LEU A 152 7.78 -22.31 1.22
N ALA A 153 8.50 -23.31 0.69
CA ALA A 153 9.94 -23.21 0.48
C ALA A 153 10.31 -22.06 -0.45
N ARG A 154 9.57 -21.91 -1.57
CA ARG A 154 9.75 -20.81 -2.55
C ARG A 154 9.49 -19.44 -1.93
N LEU A 155 8.40 -19.29 -1.19
CA LEU A 155 8.05 -18.03 -0.54
C LEU A 155 9.05 -17.66 0.58
N CYS A 156 9.51 -18.63 1.36
CA CYS A 156 10.55 -18.40 2.36
C CYS A 156 11.89 -18.00 1.74
N ASP A 157 12.28 -18.59 0.59
CA ASP A 157 13.47 -18.16 -0.14
C ASP A 157 13.32 -16.74 -0.69
N ALA A 158 12.17 -16.43 -1.29
CA ALA A 158 11.84 -15.10 -1.78
C ALA A 158 11.90 -14.04 -0.66
N ALA A 159 11.37 -14.34 0.53
CA ALA A 159 11.38 -13.44 1.67
C ALA A 159 12.80 -13.08 2.16
N ARG A 160 13.77 -14.00 2.00
CA ARG A 160 15.17 -13.76 2.36
C ARG A 160 15.95 -12.96 1.32
N ARG A 161 15.47 -12.94 0.07
CA ARG A 161 16.18 -12.35 -1.08
C ARG A 161 15.63 -11.00 -1.51
N LEU A 162 14.34 -10.78 -1.30
CA LEU A 162 13.67 -9.50 -1.62
C LEU A 162 13.88 -8.49 -0.48
N PRO A 163 13.94 -7.18 -0.78
CA PRO A 163 13.99 -6.14 0.25
C PRO A 163 12.79 -6.21 1.20
N ALA A 164 11.60 -6.46 0.67
CA ALA A 164 10.40 -6.79 1.42
C ALA A 164 9.55 -7.79 0.61
N LEU A 165 8.85 -8.67 1.31
CA LEU A 165 7.83 -9.54 0.73
C LEU A 165 6.58 -9.49 1.61
N MET A 166 5.46 -9.06 1.03
CA MET A 166 4.13 -9.25 1.62
C MET A 166 3.45 -10.44 0.95
N VAL A 167 2.81 -11.30 1.74
CA VAL A 167 2.05 -12.45 1.23
C VAL A 167 0.65 -12.39 1.81
N THR A 168 -0.36 -12.19 0.94
CA THR A 168 -1.76 -12.33 1.32
C THR A 168 -2.19 -13.78 1.15
N LEU A 169 -2.74 -14.34 2.22
CA LEU A 169 -3.23 -15.70 2.27
C LEU A 169 -4.47 -15.81 3.19
N ALA A 170 -5.19 -16.93 3.03
CA ALA A 170 -6.33 -17.30 3.88
C ALA A 170 -5.92 -18.39 4.87
N PRO A 171 -6.34 -18.32 6.15
CA PRO A 171 -6.11 -19.40 7.13
C PRO A 171 -6.66 -20.76 6.68
N GLU A 172 -7.68 -20.78 5.81
CA GLU A 172 -8.23 -21.99 5.21
C GLU A 172 -7.26 -22.68 4.23
N ALA A 173 -6.32 -21.92 3.67
CA ALA A 173 -5.38 -22.41 2.64
C ALA A 173 -3.94 -22.53 3.14
N ALA A 174 -3.63 -22.03 4.34
CA ALA A 174 -2.30 -22.09 4.96
C ALA A 174 -2.40 -22.37 6.45
N SER A 175 -1.70 -23.39 6.91
CA SER A 175 -1.68 -23.77 8.34
C SER A 175 -0.96 -22.73 9.21
N PRO A 176 -1.22 -22.66 10.52
CA PRO A 176 -0.47 -21.81 11.44
C PRO A 176 1.06 -22.06 11.39
N GLN A 177 1.49 -23.30 11.16
CA GLN A 177 2.90 -23.65 11.03
C GLN A 177 3.53 -23.04 9.77
N GLN A 178 2.80 -23.04 8.64
CA GLN A 178 3.26 -22.40 7.41
C GLN A 178 3.30 -20.87 7.56
N ILE A 179 2.31 -20.27 8.23
CA ILE A 179 2.29 -18.83 8.57
C ILE A 179 3.50 -18.47 9.43
N ALA A 180 3.80 -19.26 10.46
CA ALA A 180 4.95 -19.04 11.33
C ALA A 180 6.29 -19.17 10.58
N ALA A 181 6.39 -20.11 9.66
CA ALA A 181 7.58 -20.29 8.84
C ALA A 181 7.81 -19.10 7.89
N LEU A 182 6.75 -18.60 7.23
CA LEU A 182 6.81 -17.40 6.39
C LEU A 182 7.23 -16.16 7.19
N ALA A 183 6.58 -15.94 8.33
CA ALA A 183 6.92 -14.83 9.22
C ALA A 183 8.36 -14.92 9.73
N GLY A 184 8.80 -16.12 10.11
CA GLY A 184 10.18 -16.41 10.53
C GLY A 184 11.23 -16.23 9.42
N ALA A 185 10.81 -16.37 8.15
CA ALA A 185 11.66 -16.07 6.99
C ALA A 185 11.74 -14.57 6.66
N GLY A 186 10.95 -13.72 7.31
CA GLY A 186 10.93 -12.26 7.12
C GLY A 186 9.77 -11.74 6.25
N ALA A 187 8.85 -12.60 5.81
CA ALA A 187 7.67 -12.15 5.09
C ALA A 187 6.69 -11.39 6.00
N VAL A 188 6.05 -10.36 5.49
CA VAL A 188 4.87 -9.74 6.08
C VAL A 188 3.65 -10.56 5.67
N VAL A 189 3.19 -11.45 6.53
CA VAL A 189 1.98 -12.24 6.27
C VAL A 189 0.75 -11.39 6.53
N SER A 190 -0.12 -11.28 5.52
CA SER A 190 -1.39 -10.55 5.55
C SER A 190 -2.55 -11.52 5.36
N LEU A 191 -3.59 -11.43 6.19
CA LEU A 191 -4.79 -12.23 6.03
C LEU A 191 -5.78 -11.54 5.09
N GLY A 192 -6.24 -12.25 4.07
CA GLY A 192 -7.21 -11.72 3.10
C GLY A 192 -7.83 -12.80 2.25
N HIS A 193 -8.88 -12.45 1.51
CA HIS A 193 -9.64 -13.40 0.70
C HIS A 193 -10.01 -14.64 1.48
N SER A 194 -10.59 -14.43 2.67
CA SER A 194 -10.80 -15.46 3.68
C SER A 194 -12.20 -15.34 4.29
N ASP A 195 -12.87 -16.45 4.47
CA ASP A 195 -14.13 -16.57 5.20
C ASP A 195 -13.93 -17.11 6.63
N CYS A 196 -12.69 -17.03 7.13
CA CYS A 196 -12.32 -17.61 8.43
C CYS A 196 -13.12 -16.99 9.57
N SER A 197 -13.28 -17.80 10.62
CA SER A 197 -13.82 -17.35 11.89
C SER A 197 -12.87 -16.39 12.61
N HIS A 198 -13.39 -15.71 13.62
CA HIS A 198 -12.58 -14.88 14.52
C HIS A 198 -11.42 -15.69 15.16
N ASP A 199 -11.68 -16.91 15.60
CA ASP A 199 -10.69 -17.73 16.32
C ASP A 199 -9.60 -18.25 15.38
N GLU A 200 -9.92 -18.62 14.14
CA GLU A 200 -8.94 -18.95 13.11
C GLU A 200 -8.07 -17.74 12.75
N ALA A 201 -8.66 -16.55 12.62
CA ALA A 201 -7.91 -15.32 12.42
C ALA A 201 -6.95 -15.04 13.60
N GLN A 202 -7.41 -15.18 14.85
CA GLN A 202 -6.58 -15.01 16.04
C GLN A 202 -5.42 -16.03 16.09
N ALA A 203 -5.67 -17.28 15.73
CA ALA A 203 -4.63 -18.30 15.62
C ALA A 203 -3.57 -17.93 14.57
N ALA A 204 -4.00 -17.42 13.40
CA ALA A 204 -3.10 -16.97 12.36
C ALA A 204 -2.28 -15.73 12.77
N PHE A 205 -2.88 -14.77 13.49
CA PHE A 205 -2.16 -13.64 14.07
C PHE A 205 -1.16 -14.07 15.14
N ALA A 206 -1.54 -15.00 16.00
CA ALA A 206 -0.63 -15.59 16.99
C ALA A 206 0.53 -16.36 16.34
N ALA A 207 0.31 -16.95 15.16
CA ALA A 207 1.34 -17.61 14.36
C ALA A 207 2.29 -16.64 13.63
N GLY A 208 2.00 -15.33 13.62
CA GLY A 208 2.90 -14.32 13.06
C GLY A 208 2.34 -13.52 11.88
N ALA A 209 1.07 -13.70 11.49
CA ALA A 209 0.44 -12.78 10.57
C ALA A 209 0.38 -11.38 11.19
N ARG A 210 0.76 -10.34 10.42
CA ARG A 210 0.94 -8.99 10.95
C ARG A 210 -0.17 -8.02 10.59
N CYS A 211 -0.90 -8.30 9.51
CA CYS A 211 -1.96 -7.42 9.03
C CYS A 211 -3.06 -8.19 8.28
N ALA A 212 -4.09 -7.47 7.86
CA ALA A 212 -5.11 -7.93 6.93
C ALA A 212 -5.11 -7.05 5.67
N THR A 213 -5.40 -7.68 4.53
CA THR A 213 -5.47 -7.05 3.21
C THR A 213 -6.83 -6.37 3.06
N HIS A 214 -6.87 -5.17 2.48
CA HIS A 214 -8.05 -4.38 2.10
C HIS A 214 -9.29 -4.64 2.99
N LEU A 215 -9.17 -4.22 4.26
CA LEU A 215 -10.18 -4.40 5.33
C LEU A 215 -11.62 -4.26 4.82
N PHE A 216 -12.49 -5.20 5.19
CA PHE A 216 -13.88 -5.43 4.77
C PHE A 216 -14.05 -6.01 3.36
N ASN A 217 -13.08 -5.93 2.48
CA ASN A 217 -13.20 -6.48 1.13
C ASN A 217 -12.77 -7.94 1.12
N ALA A 218 -13.53 -8.80 0.43
CA ALA A 218 -13.25 -10.22 0.28
C ALA A 218 -12.89 -10.95 1.60
N MET A 219 -13.59 -10.65 2.70
CA MET A 219 -13.39 -11.31 4.01
C MET A 219 -14.70 -11.54 4.76
N SER A 220 -14.65 -12.39 5.81
CA SER A 220 -15.77 -12.57 6.72
C SER A 220 -16.04 -11.26 7.49
N GLN A 221 -17.31 -10.87 7.53
CA GLN A 221 -17.79 -9.59 8.08
C GLN A 221 -18.14 -9.71 9.56
N ILE A 222 -18.37 -8.55 10.21
CA ILE A 222 -18.74 -8.49 11.62
C ILE A 222 -20.20 -8.89 11.81
N GLY A 223 -20.42 -10.08 12.34
CA GLY A 223 -21.71 -10.50 12.88
C GLY A 223 -21.74 -10.41 14.40
N ASN A 224 -22.95 -10.28 14.97
CA ASN A 224 -23.12 -10.13 16.43
C ASN A 224 -22.66 -11.37 17.24
N ARG A 225 -22.57 -12.55 16.63
CA ARG A 225 -22.10 -13.80 17.23
C ARG A 225 -20.93 -14.42 16.48
N ALA A 226 -20.59 -13.91 15.32
CA ALA A 226 -19.51 -14.36 14.46
C ALA A 226 -18.74 -13.14 13.94
N PRO A 227 -17.78 -12.61 14.72
CA PRO A 227 -17.10 -11.35 14.34
C PRO A 227 -16.25 -11.46 13.06
N GLY A 228 -15.89 -12.66 12.64
CA GLY A 228 -15.10 -12.92 11.45
C GLY A 228 -13.70 -12.30 11.49
N LEU A 229 -13.06 -12.27 10.32
CA LEU A 229 -11.75 -11.65 10.16
C LEU A 229 -11.79 -10.14 10.40
N ALA A 230 -12.83 -9.45 9.89
CA ALA A 230 -12.97 -8.02 10.11
C ALA A 230 -13.06 -7.67 11.60
N GLY A 231 -13.83 -8.44 12.39
CA GLY A 231 -13.91 -8.27 13.84
C GLY A 231 -12.61 -8.60 14.55
N ALA A 232 -11.89 -9.65 14.13
CA ALA A 232 -10.58 -10.01 14.70
C ALA A 232 -9.54 -8.90 14.51
N VAL A 233 -9.54 -8.24 13.34
CA VAL A 233 -8.70 -7.07 13.06
C VAL A 233 -9.07 -5.90 13.95
N LEU A 234 -10.37 -5.53 14.01
CA LEU A 234 -10.80 -4.32 14.73
C LEU A 234 -10.71 -4.45 16.26
N ALA A 235 -10.89 -5.65 16.79
CA ALA A 235 -10.75 -5.91 18.22
C ALA A 235 -9.30 -6.23 18.64
N GLY A 236 -8.42 -6.53 17.69
CA GLY A 236 -7.04 -6.99 17.93
C GLY A 236 -5.98 -5.92 17.77
N LYS A 237 -4.72 -6.35 17.57
CA LYS A 237 -3.56 -5.49 17.33
C LYS A 237 -3.05 -5.49 15.89
N PRO A 238 -3.41 -6.43 14.99
CA PRO A 238 -2.84 -6.48 13.64
C PRO A 238 -3.12 -5.21 12.85
N GLY A 239 -2.23 -4.88 11.91
CA GLY A 239 -2.49 -3.82 10.93
C GLY A 239 -3.58 -4.20 9.94
N ALA A 240 -4.02 -3.24 9.11
CA ALA A 240 -4.88 -3.55 7.97
C ALA A 240 -4.73 -2.51 6.87
N GLY A 241 -4.66 -2.96 5.61
CA GLY A 241 -4.81 -2.11 4.44
C GLY A 241 -6.26 -1.63 4.32
N LEU A 242 -6.46 -0.40 3.88
CA LEU A 242 -7.79 0.19 3.67
C LEU A 242 -7.83 0.89 2.31
N ILE A 243 -8.76 0.49 1.46
CA ILE A 243 -9.10 1.20 0.22
C ILE A 243 -10.10 2.29 0.58
N ALA A 244 -9.63 3.54 0.66
CA ALA A 244 -10.45 4.67 1.13
C ALA A 244 -10.95 5.52 -0.04
N ASP A 245 -11.69 4.90 -0.96
CA ASP A 245 -12.31 5.56 -2.12
C ASP A 245 -13.79 5.94 -1.91
N GLY A 246 -14.39 5.52 -0.79
CA GLY A 246 -15.82 5.69 -0.52
C GLY A 246 -16.73 4.74 -1.31
N ILE A 247 -16.15 3.85 -2.12
CA ILE A 247 -16.83 2.86 -2.96
C ILE A 247 -16.65 1.45 -2.40
N HIS A 248 -15.38 1.02 -2.21
CA HIS A 248 -15.04 -0.27 -1.60
C HIS A 248 -15.47 -0.35 -0.15
N VAL A 249 -15.34 0.75 0.57
CA VAL A 249 -15.80 0.88 1.96
C VAL A 249 -16.57 2.18 2.13
N HIS A 250 -17.80 2.07 2.59
CA HIS A 250 -18.66 3.24 2.85
C HIS A 250 -18.04 4.14 3.92
N PRO A 251 -18.07 5.50 3.79
CA PRO A 251 -17.47 6.42 4.76
C PRO A 251 -17.90 6.19 6.22
N ALA A 252 -19.15 5.83 6.46
CA ALA A 252 -19.63 5.49 7.81
C ALA A 252 -18.93 4.25 8.39
N VAL A 253 -18.67 3.22 7.56
CA VAL A 253 -17.95 2.01 7.98
C VAL A 253 -16.48 2.31 8.24
N MET A 254 -15.84 3.13 7.38
CA MET A 254 -14.47 3.63 7.63
C MET A 254 -14.40 4.38 8.96
N ARG A 255 -15.37 5.25 9.27
CA ARG A 255 -15.41 5.99 10.54
C ARG A 255 -15.50 5.06 11.74
N LEU A 256 -16.34 4.04 11.69
CA LEU A 256 -16.45 3.02 12.75
C LEU A 256 -15.13 2.27 12.93
N ALA A 257 -14.54 1.80 11.83
CA ALA A 257 -13.26 1.08 11.87
C ALA A 257 -12.13 1.93 12.45
N LEU A 258 -12.00 3.17 11.99
CA LEU A 258 -10.96 4.09 12.44
C LEU A 258 -11.21 4.60 13.86
N GLY A 259 -12.45 4.61 14.32
CA GLY A 259 -12.82 4.85 15.74
C GLY A 259 -12.42 3.67 16.63
N ALA A 260 -12.68 2.45 16.21
CA ALA A 260 -12.31 1.24 16.93
C ALA A 260 -10.78 1.00 16.95
N ARG A 261 -10.09 1.37 15.87
CA ARG A 261 -8.64 1.17 15.67
C ARG A 261 -7.94 2.51 15.40
N PRO A 262 -7.48 3.20 16.47
CA PRO A 262 -6.73 4.46 16.32
C PRO A 262 -5.41 4.29 15.56
N GLU A 263 -4.75 3.15 15.65
CA GLU A 263 -3.45 2.86 15.07
C GLU A 263 -3.47 1.56 14.24
N GLY A 264 -2.49 1.41 13.34
CA GLY A 264 -2.23 0.18 12.59
C GLY A 264 -3.01 0.04 11.28
N ILE A 265 -4.03 0.88 11.00
CA ILE A 265 -4.67 0.91 9.67
C ILE A 265 -3.85 1.82 8.76
N PHE A 266 -3.52 1.32 7.58
CA PHE A 266 -2.76 2.04 6.55
C PHE A 266 -3.56 2.07 5.23
N LEU A 267 -3.29 3.09 4.39
CA LEU A 267 -3.91 3.21 3.08
C LEU A 267 -3.21 2.32 2.07
N VAL A 268 -4.00 1.72 1.20
CA VAL A 268 -3.57 1.07 -0.04
C VAL A 268 -4.49 1.53 -1.16
N THR A 269 -3.97 1.58 -2.39
CA THR A 269 -4.83 1.91 -3.54
C THR A 269 -5.51 0.67 -4.10
N ASP A 270 -4.85 -0.47 -4.07
CA ASP A 270 -5.31 -1.68 -4.78
C ASP A 270 -5.63 -1.38 -6.25
N CYS A 271 -4.86 -0.47 -6.84
CA CYS A 271 -5.06 0.00 -8.19
C CYS A 271 -4.56 -1.01 -9.22
N MET A 272 -5.01 -0.82 -10.45
CA MET A 272 -4.68 -1.66 -11.60
C MET A 272 -3.82 -0.88 -12.63
N ALA A 273 -3.69 -1.42 -13.83
CA ALA A 273 -3.00 -0.80 -14.96
C ALA A 273 -3.46 0.64 -15.27
N PHE A 274 -4.64 1.02 -14.84
CA PHE A 274 -5.21 2.37 -15.05
C PHE A 274 -4.44 3.49 -14.31
N ALA A 275 -3.71 3.17 -13.25
CA ALA A 275 -2.97 4.15 -12.47
C ALA A 275 -1.97 4.94 -13.34
N GLY A 276 -2.05 6.28 -13.31
CA GLY A 276 -1.20 7.16 -14.11
C GLY A 276 -1.50 7.15 -15.60
N THR A 277 -2.72 6.75 -16.03
CA THR A 277 -3.15 6.72 -17.43
C THR A 277 -4.56 7.26 -17.63
N ASP A 278 -4.90 7.56 -18.88
CA ASP A 278 -6.26 7.93 -19.32
C ASP A 278 -7.03 6.72 -19.92
N LEU A 279 -6.55 5.50 -19.71
CA LEU A 279 -7.23 4.30 -20.18
C LEU A 279 -8.65 4.20 -19.59
N THR A 280 -9.62 3.84 -20.43
CA THR A 280 -11.02 3.64 -20.03
C THR A 280 -11.42 2.18 -19.95
N GLU A 281 -10.58 1.29 -20.50
CA GLU A 281 -10.80 -0.15 -20.46
C GLU A 281 -9.47 -0.91 -20.54
N MET A 282 -9.45 -2.14 -20.02
CA MET A 282 -8.36 -3.09 -20.16
C MET A 282 -8.89 -4.53 -20.09
N GLU A 283 -8.00 -5.50 -20.34
CA GLU A 283 -8.29 -6.92 -20.17
C GLU A 283 -7.58 -7.49 -18.94
N LEU A 284 -8.30 -8.27 -18.14
CA LEU A 284 -7.76 -9.01 -16.98
C LEU A 284 -8.17 -10.48 -17.10
N GLY A 285 -7.22 -11.36 -17.40
CA GLY A 285 -7.49 -12.79 -17.54
C GLY A 285 -8.61 -13.09 -18.54
N GLY A 286 -8.63 -12.46 -19.71
CA GLY A 286 -9.68 -12.60 -20.73
C GLY A 286 -11.01 -11.91 -20.39
N ARG A 287 -11.08 -11.16 -19.29
CA ARG A 287 -12.27 -10.41 -18.86
C ARG A 287 -12.05 -8.93 -19.00
N LYS A 288 -13.00 -8.22 -19.60
CA LYS A 288 -12.94 -6.77 -19.77
C LYS A 288 -13.20 -6.07 -18.45
N VAL A 289 -12.31 -5.13 -18.08
CA VAL A 289 -12.46 -4.20 -16.97
C VAL A 289 -12.73 -2.82 -17.54
N LEU A 290 -13.75 -2.13 -17.04
CA LEU A 290 -14.17 -0.80 -17.46
C LEU A 290 -13.90 0.21 -16.35
N ARG A 291 -13.34 1.37 -16.70
CA ARG A 291 -13.17 2.54 -15.84
C ARG A 291 -14.31 3.51 -16.07
N ARG A 292 -15.20 3.68 -15.10
CA ARG A 292 -16.33 4.60 -15.15
C ARG A 292 -16.64 5.17 -13.77
N ASP A 293 -16.83 6.47 -13.67
CA ASP A 293 -17.27 7.16 -12.45
C ASP A 293 -16.41 6.81 -11.20
N GLY A 294 -15.07 6.75 -11.38
CA GLY A 294 -14.13 6.39 -10.31
C GLY A 294 -14.18 4.92 -9.89
N ARG A 295 -14.75 4.04 -10.72
CA ARG A 295 -14.85 2.60 -10.46
C ARG A 295 -14.16 1.82 -11.55
N LEU A 296 -13.57 0.69 -11.15
CA LEU A 296 -13.11 -0.35 -12.07
C LEU A 296 -14.02 -1.56 -11.88
N THR A 297 -14.71 -1.96 -12.95
CA THR A 297 -15.71 -3.05 -12.88
C THR A 297 -15.55 -4.05 -14.00
N LEU A 298 -15.76 -5.33 -13.68
CA LEU A 298 -16.03 -6.37 -14.66
C LEU A 298 -17.41 -6.16 -15.29
N ALA A 299 -17.71 -6.91 -16.35
CA ALA A 299 -18.98 -6.81 -17.07
C ALA A 299 -20.21 -7.15 -16.21
N ASP A 300 -20.05 -7.98 -15.16
CA ASP A 300 -21.09 -8.34 -14.20
C ASP A 300 -21.26 -7.32 -13.04
N GLY A 301 -20.48 -6.23 -13.05
CA GLY A 301 -20.51 -5.21 -12.03
C GLY A 301 -19.60 -5.47 -10.82
N THR A 302 -18.90 -6.60 -10.79
CA THR A 302 -17.91 -6.90 -9.74
C THR A 302 -16.78 -5.87 -9.79
N LEU A 303 -16.42 -5.28 -8.64
CA LEU A 303 -15.25 -4.41 -8.53
C LEU A 303 -13.98 -5.23 -8.78
N ALA A 304 -13.05 -4.67 -9.55
CA ALA A 304 -11.77 -5.27 -9.90
C ALA A 304 -10.66 -4.26 -9.63
N GLY A 305 -10.18 -4.22 -8.40
CA GLY A 305 -9.29 -3.16 -7.92
C GLY A 305 -9.95 -1.78 -7.88
N ALA A 306 -9.19 -0.74 -7.54
CA ALA A 306 -9.72 0.61 -7.39
C ALA A 306 -9.11 1.61 -8.38
N ASP A 307 -9.89 2.63 -8.72
CA ASP A 307 -9.45 3.82 -9.45
C ASP A 307 -9.10 4.93 -8.46
N LEU A 308 -7.98 4.77 -7.76
CA LEU A 308 -7.64 5.54 -6.59
C LEU A 308 -6.17 5.91 -6.58
N THR A 309 -5.85 7.11 -6.08
CA THR A 309 -4.51 7.52 -5.66
C THR A 309 -4.47 7.77 -4.16
N LEU A 310 -3.28 7.69 -3.53
CA LEU A 310 -3.16 7.96 -2.09
C LEU A 310 -3.58 9.40 -1.71
N PRO A 311 -3.28 10.46 -2.49
CA PRO A 311 -3.85 11.79 -2.26
C PRO A 311 -5.37 11.81 -2.22
N GLN A 312 -6.04 11.13 -3.17
CA GLN A 312 -7.51 11.00 -3.17
C GLN A 312 -8.03 10.25 -1.93
N ALA A 313 -7.38 9.16 -1.54
CA ALA A 313 -7.73 8.41 -0.34
C ALA A 313 -7.64 9.28 0.93
N ILE A 314 -6.59 10.09 1.05
CA ILE A 314 -6.42 11.06 2.14
C ILE A 314 -7.57 12.09 2.13
N ALA A 315 -7.90 12.65 0.96
CA ALA A 315 -8.99 13.60 0.82
C ALA A 315 -10.34 13.00 1.26
N VAL A 316 -10.64 11.75 0.88
CA VAL A 316 -11.85 11.04 1.32
C VAL A 316 -11.86 10.88 2.85
N LEU A 317 -10.76 10.44 3.44
CA LEU A 317 -10.66 10.27 4.90
C LEU A 317 -10.91 11.58 5.65
N VAL A 318 -10.30 12.67 5.21
CA VAL A 318 -10.45 13.97 5.89
C VAL A 318 -11.83 14.55 5.66
N ARG A 319 -12.33 14.59 4.41
CA ARG A 319 -13.52 15.34 4.04
C ARG A 319 -14.82 14.58 4.25
N GLN A 320 -14.82 13.27 3.98
CA GLN A 320 -16.05 12.47 4.04
C GLN A 320 -16.13 11.65 5.34
N VAL A 321 -14.99 11.16 5.83
CA VAL A 321 -14.94 10.35 7.05
C VAL A 321 -14.75 11.21 8.29
N GLY A 322 -14.09 12.39 8.17
CA GLY A 322 -13.85 13.32 9.28
C GLY A 322 -12.64 12.93 10.14
N ILE A 323 -11.63 12.31 9.53
CA ILE A 323 -10.37 11.95 10.19
C ILE A 323 -9.43 13.16 10.19
N ALA A 324 -8.69 13.35 11.28
CA ALA A 324 -7.67 14.40 11.37
C ALA A 324 -6.63 14.24 10.24
N PRO A 325 -6.23 15.33 9.56
CA PRO A 325 -5.27 15.29 8.45
C PRO A 325 -3.95 14.57 8.80
N GLU A 326 -3.42 14.81 10.00
CA GLU A 326 -2.20 14.17 10.49
C GLU A 326 -2.31 12.64 10.48
N ARG A 327 -3.46 12.14 10.91
CA ARG A 327 -3.71 10.71 10.92
C ARG A 327 -3.83 10.14 9.51
N ALA A 328 -4.58 10.81 8.63
CA ALA A 328 -4.73 10.37 7.24
C ALA A 328 -3.39 10.35 6.50
N LEU A 329 -2.54 11.36 6.70
CA LEU A 329 -1.19 11.41 6.14
C LEU A 329 -0.29 10.30 6.70
N ARG A 330 -0.35 10.00 8.01
CA ARG A 330 0.37 8.88 8.61
C ARG A 330 -0.05 7.53 8.04
N MET A 331 -1.33 7.35 7.72
CA MET A 331 -1.85 6.13 7.12
C MET A 331 -1.29 5.87 5.71
N ALA A 332 -0.85 6.91 5.00
CA ALA A 332 -0.22 6.80 3.69
C ALA A 332 1.32 6.80 3.75
N SER A 333 1.94 7.06 4.89
CA SER A 333 3.39 7.28 4.99
C SER A 333 4.04 6.51 6.14
N ALA A 334 3.93 6.97 7.37
CA ALA A 334 4.64 6.41 8.52
C ALA A 334 4.15 5.00 8.91
N ILE A 335 2.84 4.72 8.82
CA ILE A 335 2.29 3.42 9.21
C ILE A 335 2.73 2.30 8.25
N PRO A 336 2.59 2.43 6.89
CA PRO A 336 3.12 1.42 5.98
C PRO A 336 4.65 1.30 6.05
N ALA A 337 5.40 2.38 6.28
CA ALA A 337 6.84 2.32 6.49
C ALA A 337 7.21 1.45 7.71
N ALA A 338 6.54 1.65 8.84
CA ALA A 338 6.74 0.86 10.06
C ALA A 338 6.35 -0.62 9.87
N LEU A 339 5.30 -0.91 9.11
CA LEU A 339 4.90 -2.30 8.81
C LEU A 339 6.01 -3.05 8.06
N LEU A 340 6.69 -2.39 7.12
CA LEU A 340 7.80 -2.96 6.36
C LEU A 340 9.16 -2.88 7.07
N GLY A 341 9.26 -2.21 8.23
CA GLY A 341 10.55 -1.97 8.90
C GLY A 341 11.42 -0.91 8.21
N LEU A 342 10.81 -0.03 7.41
CA LEU A 342 11.48 1.01 6.62
C LEU A 342 11.35 2.43 7.23
N GLN A 343 10.95 2.53 8.50
CA GLN A 343 10.71 3.80 9.19
C GLN A 343 11.96 4.68 9.34
N ASP A 344 13.15 4.11 9.18
CA ASP A 344 14.41 4.87 9.22
C ASP A 344 14.66 5.65 7.92
N ARG A 345 13.99 5.31 6.83
CA ARG A 345 14.10 5.98 5.53
C ARG A 345 12.84 6.73 5.12
N TYR A 346 11.65 6.17 5.38
CA TYR A 346 10.38 6.66 4.88
C TYR A 346 9.42 7.08 5.99
N GLY A 347 8.40 7.85 5.63
CA GLY A 347 7.26 8.18 6.48
C GLY A 347 7.45 9.38 7.38
N THR A 348 8.64 9.99 7.42
CA THR A 348 8.90 11.22 8.20
C THR A 348 9.84 12.16 7.46
N LEU A 349 9.67 13.47 7.68
CA LEU A 349 10.63 14.50 7.30
C LEU A 349 11.51 14.81 8.51
N ALA A 350 12.79 14.49 8.44
CA ALA A 350 13.72 14.73 9.53
C ALA A 350 15.12 15.01 8.97
N PRO A 351 15.97 15.81 9.67
CA PRO A 351 17.34 16.05 9.25
C PRO A 351 18.12 14.74 9.02
N GLY A 352 18.92 14.71 7.96
CA GLY A 352 19.70 13.55 7.52
C GLY A 352 18.92 12.50 6.71
N ARG A 353 17.63 12.71 6.46
CA ARG A 353 16.82 11.82 5.61
C ARG A 353 16.74 12.34 4.18
N PRO A 354 16.57 11.45 3.19
CA PRO A 354 16.27 11.85 1.83
C PRO A 354 15.04 12.79 1.78
N ALA A 355 15.10 13.79 0.93
CA ALA A 355 14.01 14.73 0.74
C ALA A 355 12.92 14.15 -0.17
N ASP A 356 12.42 12.96 0.18
CA ASP A 356 11.29 12.31 -0.46
C ASP A 356 10.01 12.93 0.08
N LEU A 357 9.44 13.88 -0.63
CA LEU A 357 8.29 14.66 -0.18
C LEU A 357 7.27 14.92 -1.29
N VAL A 358 6.06 15.22 -0.89
CA VAL A 358 4.96 15.72 -1.72
C VAL A 358 4.52 17.09 -1.26
N LEU A 359 4.11 17.94 -2.20
CA LEU A 359 3.37 19.16 -1.97
C LEU A 359 1.91 18.91 -2.36
N LEU A 360 1.02 19.03 -1.41
CA LEU A 360 -0.42 18.93 -1.59
C LEU A 360 -1.05 20.31 -1.44
N ASP A 361 -2.17 20.53 -2.11
CA ASP A 361 -3.01 21.70 -1.80
C ASP A 361 -3.89 21.46 -0.56
N GLU A 362 -4.73 22.46 -0.24
CA GLU A 362 -5.68 22.38 0.88
C GLU A 362 -6.75 21.29 0.70
N ASP A 363 -6.95 20.82 -0.53
CA ASP A 363 -7.86 19.74 -0.89
C ASP A 363 -7.18 18.37 -0.90
N PHE A 364 -5.90 18.32 -0.50
CA PHE A 364 -5.02 17.16 -0.57
C PHE A 364 -4.71 16.68 -1.99
N ALA A 365 -4.98 17.47 -3.03
CA ALA A 365 -4.55 17.13 -4.37
C ALA A 365 -3.05 17.35 -4.52
N LEU A 366 -2.38 16.40 -5.20
CA LEU A 366 -0.95 16.49 -5.48
C LEU A 366 -0.65 17.67 -6.42
N ARG A 367 0.27 18.54 -6.01
CA ARG A 367 0.77 19.67 -6.80
C ARG A 367 2.16 19.40 -7.35
N GLU A 368 3.03 18.94 -6.49
CA GLU A 368 4.43 18.63 -6.82
C GLU A 368 4.88 17.44 -6.00
N HIS A 369 5.90 16.76 -6.45
CA HIS A 369 6.63 15.79 -5.66
C HIS A 369 8.13 15.89 -5.91
N ARG A 370 8.90 15.50 -4.91
CA ARG A 370 10.34 15.29 -5.00
C ARG A 370 10.62 13.90 -4.45
N LEU A 371 11.24 13.07 -5.25
CA LEU A 371 11.55 11.68 -4.90
C LEU A 371 13.00 11.40 -5.28
N SER A 372 13.73 10.76 -4.39
CA SER A 372 15.09 10.28 -4.66
C SER A 372 15.13 9.33 -5.85
N PRO A 373 16.22 9.28 -6.60
CA PRO A 373 16.41 8.38 -7.73
C PRO A 373 16.21 6.91 -7.36
#